data_2366695bb313e27330f27419a2c0ffd3
#
_entry.id   2366695bb313e27330f27419a2c0ffd3
#
_cell.length_a   1.000
_cell.length_b   1.000
_cell.length_c   1.000
_cell.angle_alpha   90.00
_cell.angle_beta   90.00
_cell.angle_gamma   90.00
#
_symmetry.space_group_name_H-M   'P 1'
#
loop_
_entity.id
_entity.type
_entity.pdbx_description
1 polymer ?
#
loop_
_entity_poly.entity_id
_entity_poly.type
_entity_poly.pdbx_seq_one_letter_code
_entity_poly.pdbx_strand_id
1 'polypeptide(L)'
;EKGNSPSAATPNAFDVTVMAINNDAPAATIKFLLEQPGNEVNKLTHDNRIYLHWAANKGNVEIIEYLIAKGSDINLEDSKGETPLTFAAIGGQSNPKLYEAFFKAGIEPKKKYKDGINLQLMTIATDKNLTLSDYLATKGLSLKDVDNNGNTAFDYAAKTGNVAFLKTLLAKGVKYTNNALLFAAQGTRRESSTLETYKYLVEELKIKPTTSSKSGETVLHFLANKPNQTEIIAYFLSKGVDANQADKEGNTPLMLAAAGRETATLEQLIAVTKNINAQNLKKESALTFAVKSGTPEAITQLLNHNADITVTDKDGNNLGYYLIQSYRPQTGGGRGLEASNTPKQDPFEAKIKILQDKGFVLSTPQKDGNTLYHLAVIKNDLNLLKKLADLKIDSNAKNNDGLTALHKAAMIAKDDAILKYLISIGAQKDAKTEFDETPYTLAKENETLTKKKTDLEFLK
;
A
#
# COMPACT_ATOMS: atom_id res chain seq x y z
N GLU A 1 29.26 -24.88 -0.15
CA GLU A 1 30.27 -23.83 0.12
C GLU A 1 30.76 -23.19 -1.19
N LYS A 2 29.91 -22.36 -1.82
CA LYS A 2 30.24 -21.67 -3.08
C LYS A 2 30.50 -20.17 -2.87
N GLY A 3 31.06 -19.78 -1.72
CA GLY A 3 31.44 -18.38 -1.46
C GLY A 3 30.29 -17.39 -1.23
N ASN A 4 29.05 -17.86 -1.06
CA ASN A 4 27.92 -17.00 -0.70
C ASN A 4 27.90 -16.76 0.81
N SER A 5 27.83 -15.49 1.23
CA SER A 5 27.70 -15.15 2.64
C SER A 5 26.35 -15.63 3.18
N PRO A 6 26.31 -16.37 4.32
CA PRO A 6 25.05 -16.80 4.95
C PRO A 6 24.22 -15.63 5.50
N SER A 7 24.82 -14.45 5.65
CA SER A 7 24.17 -13.23 6.14
C SER A 7 23.87 -12.21 5.02
N ALA A 8 24.21 -12.51 3.76
CA ALA A 8 23.94 -11.63 2.64
C ALA A 8 22.42 -11.44 2.46
N ALA A 9 22.01 -10.19 2.26
CA ALA A 9 20.61 -9.82 2.06
C ALA A 9 20.38 -9.28 0.66
N THR A 10 19.16 -9.48 0.16
CA THR A 10 18.66 -8.82 -1.04
C THR A 10 18.50 -7.31 -0.81
N PRO A 11 18.34 -6.48 -1.88
CA PRO A 11 18.04 -5.05 -1.73
C PRO A 11 16.82 -4.75 -0.85
N ASN A 12 15.88 -5.71 -0.73
CA ASN A 12 14.71 -5.62 0.14
C ASN A 12 14.92 -6.20 1.55
N ALA A 13 16.18 -6.34 1.97
CA ALA A 13 16.57 -6.87 3.29
C ALA A 13 16.02 -8.27 3.63
N PHE A 14 15.81 -9.14 2.62
CA PHE A 14 15.62 -10.57 2.83
C PHE A 14 16.96 -11.28 2.75
N ASP A 15 17.40 -11.89 3.83
CA ASP A 15 18.59 -12.72 3.85
C ASP A 15 18.26 -14.21 3.70
N VAL A 16 19.31 -15.03 3.65
CA VAL A 16 19.18 -16.49 3.48
C VAL A 16 18.39 -17.13 4.62
N THR A 17 18.53 -16.62 5.85
CA THR A 17 17.83 -17.13 7.04
C THR A 17 16.33 -16.86 6.96
N VAL A 18 15.94 -15.62 6.60
CA VAL A 18 14.52 -15.29 6.33
C VAL A 18 13.95 -16.16 5.22
N MET A 19 14.73 -16.36 4.15
CA MET A 19 14.28 -17.23 3.03
C MET A 19 14.12 -18.68 3.49
N ALA A 20 15.02 -19.22 4.33
CA ALA A 20 14.92 -20.56 4.87
C ALA A 20 13.67 -20.72 5.76
N ILE A 21 13.39 -19.75 6.64
CA ILE A 21 12.19 -19.74 7.48
C ILE A 21 10.92 -19.70 6.60
N ASN A 22 10.86 -18.78 5.62
CA ASN A 22 9.69 -18.59 4.78
C ASN A 22 9.41 -19.76 3.83
N ASN A 23 10.42 -20.56 3.49
CA ASN A 23 10.27 -21.75 2.64
C ASN A 23 10.27 -23.06 3.43
N ASP A 24 10.01 -23.01 4.75
CA ASP A 24 9.86 -24.17 5.61
C ASP A 24 11.07 -25.14 5.56
N ALA A 25 12.31 -24.59 5.51
CA ALA A 25 13.51 -25.38 5.54
C ALA A 25 13.59 -26.19 6.88
N PRO A 26 14.28 -27.34 6.90
CA PRO A 26 14.45 -28.13 8.13
C PRO A 26 14.98 -27.28 9.29
N ALA A 27 14.45 -27.50 10.50
CA ALA A 27 14.83 -26.71 11.69
C ALA A 27 16.33 -26.69 11.94
N ALA A 28 17.03 -27.83 11.69
CA ALA A 28 18.48 -27.89 11.78
C ALA A 28 19.20 -26.92 10.85
N THR A 29 18.69 -26.74 9.60
CA THR A 29 19.24 -25.79 8.64
C THR A 29 19.00 -24.36 9.11
N ILE A 30 17.80 -24.04 9.61
CA ILE A 30 17.47 -22.69 10.10
C ILE A 30 18.35 -22.37 11.32
N LYS A 31 18.49 -23.29 12.29
CA LYS A 31 19.36 -23.11 13.46
C LYS A 31 20.81 -22.89 13.06
N PHE A 32 21.33 -23.70 12.12
CA PHE A 32 22.67 -23.53 11.58
C PHE A 32 22.89 -22.12 11.00
N LEU A 33 21.93 -21.61 10.21
CA LEU A 33 22.00 -20.26 9.63
C LEU A 33 21.94 -19.17 10.71
N LEU A 34 21.11 -19.35 11.73
CA LEU A 34 21.00 -18.42 12.86
C LEU A 34 22.29 -18.33 13.71
N GLU A 35 23.14 -19.35 13.67
CA GLU A 35 24.42 -19.38 14.39
C GLU A 35 25.58 -18.77 13.57
N GLN A 36 25.34 -18.41 12.32
CA GLN A 36 26.39 -17.80 11.49
C GLN A 36 26.63 -16.33 11.83
N PRO A 37 27.87 -15.84 11.75
CA PRO A 37 28.19 -14.43 11.95
C PRO A 37 27.37 -13.53 11.02
N GLY A 38 26.83 -12.44 11.58
CA GLY A 38 25.97 -11.50 10.85
C GLY A 38 24.50 -11.91 10.78
N ASN A 39 24.10 -12.96 11.53
CA ASN A 39 22.72 -13.39 11.71
C ASN A 39 22.32 -13.33 13.20
N GLU A 40 22.64 -12.19 13.84
CA GLU A 40 22.25 -11.93 15.22
C GLU A 40 20.73 -12.11 15.41
N VAL A 41 20.32 -12.67 16.54
CA VAL A 41 18.93 -13.07 16.82
C VAL A 41 17.90 -11.93 16.63
N ASN A 42 18.30 -10.68 16.86
CA ASN A 42 17.50 -9.48 16.70
C ASN A 42 17.89 -8.64 15.46
N LYS A 43 18.57 -9.26 14.48
CA LYS A 43 18.89 -8.61 13.22
C LYS A 43 17.62 -8.12 12.53
N LEU A 44 17.61 -6.84 12.16
CA LEU A 44 16.50 -6.24 11.40
C LEU A 44 16.57 -6.68 9.93
N THR A 45 15.43 -7.13 9.43
CA THR A 45 15.21 -7.58 8.07
C THR A 45 14.12 -6.71 7.40
N HIS A 46 13.49 -7.21 6.34
CA HIS A 46 12.41 -6.49 5.65
C HIS A 46 11.31 -6.00 6.61
N ASP A 47 10.87 -4.76 6.47
CA ASP A 47 9.89 -4.09 7.33
C ASP A 47 10.33 -3.98 8.81
N ASN A 48 11.63 -3.91 9.10
CA ASN A 48 12.18 -3.91 10.46
C ASN A 48 11.80 -5.15 11.29
N ARG A 49 11.52 -6.28 10.65
CA ARG A 49 11.22 -7.55 11.31
C ARG A 49 12.50 -8.27 11.69
N ILE A 50 12.49 -8.89 12.86
CA ILE A 50 13.51 -9.86 13.29
C ILE A 50 13.07 -11.28 12.89
N TYR A 51 13.98 -12.26 12.97
CA TYR A 51 13.70 -13.65 12.61
C TYR A 51 12.50 -14.25 13.36
N LEU A 52 12.27 -13.83 14.61
CA LEU A 52 11.12 -14.28 15.40
C LEU A 52 9.77 -13.91 14.76
N HIS A 53 9.66 -12.74 14.10
CA HIS A 53 8.44 -12.39 13.35
C HIS A 53 8.15 -13.40 12.24
N TRP A 54 9.17 -13.76 11.49
CA TRP A 54 9.02 -14.69 10.36
C TRP A 54 8.69 -16.11 10.84
N ALA A 55 9.40 -16.60 11.87
CA ALA A 55 9.14 -17.90 12.48
C ALA A 55 7.71 -17.98 13.06
N ALA A 56 7.26 -16.90 13.73
CA ALA A 56 5.92 -16.80 14.28
C ALA A 56 4.86 -16.76 13.19
N ASN A 57 5.04 -15.98 12.13
CA ASN A 57 4.12 -15.91 10.99
C ASN A 57 4.01 -17.26 10.25
N LYS A 58 5.09 -18.04 10.21
CA LYS A 58 5.10 -19.41 9.65
C LYS A 58 4.52 -20.45 10.60
N GLY A 59 4.35 -20.13 11.88
CA GLY A 59 3.87 -21.07 12.88
C GLY A 59 4.90 -22.16 13.29
N ASN A 60 6.18 -21.92 13.03
CA ASN A 60 7.26 -22.86 13.35
C ASN A 60 7.62 -22.79 14.84
N VAL A 61 6.89 -23.55 15.66
CA VAL A 61 7.00 -23.54 17.12
C VAL A 61 8.44 -23.86 17.58
N GLU A 62 9.10 -24.82 16.95
CA GLU A 62 10.48 -25.20 17.31
C GLU A 62 11.47 -24.04 17.13
N ILE A 63 11.35 -23.30 16.04
CA ILE A 63 12.20 -22.13 15.77
C ILE A 63 11.81 -20.94 16.65
N ILE A 64 10.52 -20.76 16.97
CA ILE A 64 10.05 -19.74 17.91
C ILE A 64 10.69 -19.98 19.29
N GLU A 65 10.57 -21.20 19.83
CA GLU A 65 11.14 -21.55 21.14
C GLU A 65 12.67 -21.39 21.15
N TYR A 66 13.34 -21.80 20.08
CA TYR A 66 14.79 -21.63 19.93
C TYR A 66 15.19 -20.14 19.93
N LEU A 67 14.52 -19.28 19.15
CA LEU A 67 14.82 -17.85 19.08
C LEU A 67 14.53 -17.14 20.40
N ILE A 68 13.44 -17.48 21.08
CA ILE A 68 13.13 -16.96 22.41
C ILE A 68 14.22 -17.35 23.42
N ALA A 69 14.66 -18.62 23.42
CA ALA A 69 15.74 -19.09 24.30
C ALA A 69 17.10 -18.42 24.02
N LYS A 70 17.33 -17.96 22.78
CA LYS A 70 18.50 -17.18 22.37
C LYS A 70 18.38 -15.68 22.67
N GLY A 71 17.31 -15.22 23.29
CA GLY A 71 17.11 -13.83 23.68
C GLY A 71 16.51 -12.94 22.58
N SER A 72 15.72 -13.52 21.70
CA SER A 72 14.96 -12.72 20.73
C SER A 72 13.95 -11.81 21.44
N ASP A 73 13.86 -10.55 21.00
CA ASP A 73 12.91 -9.59 21.59
C ASP A 73 11.47 -9.91 21.15
N ILE A 74 10.70 -10.45 22.11
CA ILE A 74 9.29 -10.82 21.89
C ILE A 74 8.34 -9.64 21.77
N ASN A 75 8.78 -8.43 22.12
CA ASN A 75 7.98 -7.21 22.09
C ASN A 75 8.40 -6.22 20.99
N LEU A 76 9.46 -6.51 20.23
CA LEU A 76 9.91 -5.64 19.16
C LEU A 76 8.80 -5.47 18.12
N GLU A 77 8.45 -4.23 17.81
CA GLU A 77 7.47 -3.89 16.79
C GLU A 77 8.14 -3.71 15.41
N ASP A 78 7.53 -4.25 14.37
CA ASP A 78 7.93 -4.02 12.99
C ASP A 78 7.52 -2.60 12.52
N SER A 79 7.82 -2.25 11.27
CA SER A 79 7.47 -0.95 10.68
C SER A 79 5.95 -0.67 10.62
N LYS A 80 5.11 -1.66 10.92
CA LYS A 80 3.65 -1.56 10.96
C LYS A 80 3.07 -1.58 12.38
N GLY A 81 3.96 -1.64 13.40
CA GLY A 81 3.58 -1.73 14.80
C GLY A 81 3.16 -3.14 15.24
N GLU A 82 3.59 -4.19 14.49
CA GLU A 82 3.25 -5.56 14.83
C GLU A 82 4.41 -6.25 15.55
N THR A 83 4.14 -6.82 16.73
CA THR A 83 5.08 -7.71 17.42
C THR A 83 5.10 -9.09 16.75
N PRO A 84 6.11 -9.97 17.03
CA PRO A 84 6.11 -11.33 16.50
C PRO A 84 4.80 -12.09 16.74
N LEU A 85 4.21 -11.96 17.93
CA LEU A 85 2.94 -12.63 18.26
C LEU A 85 1.75 -12.03 17.51
N THR A 86 1.62 -10.70 17.42
CA THR A 86 0.50 -10.07 16.68
C THR A 86 0.63 -10.31 15.18
N PHE A 87 1.87 -10.31 14.64
CA PHE A 87 2.11 -10.65 13.25
C PHE A 87 1.70 -12.09 12.90
N ALA A 88 1.93 -13.06 13.83
CA ALA A 88 1.42 -14.41 13.69
C ALA A 88 -0.12 -14.48 13.75
N ALA A 89 -0.72 -13.80 14.72
CA ALA A 89 -2.17 -13.77 14.92
C ALA A 89 -2.92 -13.21 13.70
N ILE A 90 -2.47 -12.05 13.20
CA ILE A 90 -3.02 -11.42 11.98
C ILE A 90 -2.72 -12.26 10.73
N GLY A 91 -1.58 -12.93 10.71
CA GLY A 91 -1.18 -13.87 9.65
C GLY A 91 -2.02 -15.15 9.58
N GLY A 92 -2.88 -15.39 10.60
CA GLY A 92 -3.82 -16.49 10.64
C GLY A 92 -3.29 -17.75 11.31
N GLN A 93 -2.25 -17.64 12.14
CA GLN A 93 -1.78 -18.77 12.92
C GLN A 93 -2.77 -19.14 14.01
N SER A 94 -3.22 -20.40 14.01
CA SER A 94 -4.22 -20.89 14.95
C SER A 94 -3.71 -22.04 15.85
N ASN A 95 -2.42 -22.40 15.79
CA ASN A 95 -1.83 -23.44 16.63
C ASN A 95 -1.63 -22.93 18.08
N PRO A 96 -2.34 -23.48 19.09
CA PRO A 96 -2.21 -23.05 20.48
C PRO A 96 -0.78 -23.11 21.05
N LYS A 97 0.06 -24.05 20.58
CA LYS A 97 1.45 -24.20 21.05
C LYS A 97 2.31 -22.96 20.74
N LEU A 98 2.02 -22.30 19.63
CA LEU A 98 2.69 -21.03 19.30
C LEU A 98 2.41 -19.98 20.38
N TYR A 99 1.16 -19.77 20.73
CA TYR A 99 0.73 -18.78 21.72
C TYR A 99 1.28 -19.14 23.11
N GLU A 100 1.27 -20.44 23.47
CA GLU A 100 1.86 -20.93 24.72
C GLU A 100 3.36 -20.61 24.84
N ALA A 101 4.12 -20.72 23.74
CA ALA A 101 5.55 -20.36 23.74
C ALA A 101 5.76 -18.87 24.12
N PHE A 102 4.97 -17.96 23.57
CA PHE A 102 5.03 -16.54 23.89
C PHE A 102 4.53 -16.23 25.33
N PHE A 103 3.49 -16.92 25.79
CA PHE A 103 2.98 -16.74 27.16
C PHE A 103 4.01 -17.20 28.18
N LYS A 104 4.69 -18.33 27.95
CA LYS A 104 5.80 -18.80 28.80
C LYS A 104 6.98 -17.83 28.79
N ALA A 105 7.19 -17.11 27.71
CA ALA A 105 8.23 -16.08 27.59
C ALA A 105 7.85 -14.75 28.26
N GLY A 106 6.64 -14.62 28.83
CA GLY A 106 6.24 -13.47 29.62
C GLY A 106 5.22 -12.53 28.96
N ILE A 107 4.65 -12.88 27.79
CA ILE A 107 3.53 -12.11 27.25
C ILE A 107 2.28 -12.46 28.02
N GLU A 108 1.59 -11.43 28.55
CA GLU A 108 0.32 -11.62 29.24
C GLU A 108 -0.77 -12.01 28.24
N PRO A 109 -1.49 -13.14 28.44
CA PRO A 109 -2.55 -13.57 27.52
C PRO A 109 -3.64 -12.52 27.30
N LYS A 110 -4.01 -11.76 28.35
CA LYS A 110 -5.06 -10.73 28.32
C LYS A 110 -4.57 -9.36 27.85
N LYS A 111 -3.31 -9.25 27.38
CA LYS A 111 -2.77 -8.00 26.84
C LYS A 111 -3.72 -7.44 25.78
N LYS A 112 -4.03 -6.16 25.90
CA LYS A 112 -4.76 -5.39 24.90
C LYS A 112 -3.76 -4.62 24.03
N TYR A 113 -3.96 -4.68 22.74
CA TYR A 113 -3.18 -4.00 21.75
C TYR A 113 -3.90 -2.73 21.27
N LYS A 114 -3.44 -2.14 20.16
CA LYS A 114 -4.06 -0.96 19.57
C LYS A 114 -5.58 -1.11 19.50
N ASP A 115 -6.30 -0.03 19.79
CA ASP A 115 -7.76 0.03 19.84
C ASP A 115 -8.43 -0.96 20.82
N GLY A 116 -7.67 -1.49 21.79
CA GLY A 116 -8.16 -2.44 22.79
C GLY A 116 -8.43 -3.85 22.27
N ILE A 117 -7.91 -4.17 21.07
CA ILE A 117 -8.02 -5.50 20.48
C ILE A 117 -7.18 -6.49 21.30
N ASN A 118 -7.71 -7.68 21.58
CA ASN A 118 -6.98 -8.78 22.20
C ASN A 118 -6.76 -9.94 21.21
N LEU A 119 -6.01 -10.94 21.63
CA LEU A 119 -5.70 -12.10 20.76
C LEU A 119 -6.95 -12.85 20.29
N GLN A 120 -8.01 -12.93 21.12
CA GLN A 120 -9.27 -13.57 20.72
C GLN A 120 -9.90 -12.88 19.51
N LEU A 121 -9.93 -11.55 19.51
CA LEU A 121 -10.47 -10.76 18.40
C LEU A 121 -9.57 -10.78 17.16
N MET A 122 -8.24 -10.80 17.35
CA MET A 122 -7.28 -10.88 16.23
C MET A 122 -7.39 -12.18 15.45
N THR A 123 -7.61 -13.30 16.15
CA THR A 123 -7.49 -14.65 15.56
C THR A 123 -8.81 -15.24 15.11
N ILE A 124 -9.94 -14.71 15.57
CA ILE A 124 -11.25 -15.33 15.35
C ILE A 124 -11.59 -15.53 13.86
N ALA A 125 -11.17 -14.63 13.00
CA ALA A 125 -11.42 -14.74 11.55
C ALA A 125 -10.81 -16.00 10.93
N THR A 126 -9.74 -16.53 11.50
CA THR A 126 -9.02 -17.72 10.99
C THR A 126 -9.23 -18.98 11.82
N ASP A 127 -9.77 -18.85 13.03
CA ASP A 127 -10.01 -19.96 13.96
C ASP A 127 -11.42 -20.60 13.74
N LYS A 128 -11.64 -21.10 12.52
CA LYS A 128 -12.97 -21.57 12.06
C LYS A 128 -13.55 -22.73 12.89
N ASN A 129 -12.72 -23.53 13.53
CA ASN A 129 -13.13 -24.63 14.40
C ASN A 129 -13.09 -24.30 15.90
N LEU A 130 -12.73 -23.05 16.24
CA LEU A 130 -12.62 -22.52 17.59
C LEU A 130 -11.57 -23.21 18.50
N THR A 131 -10.65 -23.99 17.95
CA THR A 131 -9.61 -24.69 18.71
C THR A 131 -8.70 -23.72 19.47
N LEU A 132 -8.29 -22.64 18.81
CA LEU A 132 -7.50 -21.60 19.47
C LEU A 132 -8.35 -20.80 20.45
N SER A 133 -9.60 -20.51 20.11
CA SER A 133 -10.53 -19.81 21.01
C SER A 133 -10.78 -20.58 22.31
N ASP A 134 -10.96 -21.90 22.23
CA ASP A 134 -11.12 -22.77 23.40
C ASP A 134 -9.84 -22.77 24.26
N TYR A 135 -8.67 -22.81 23.65
CA TYR A 135 -7.40 -22.67 24.37
C TYR A 135 -7.27 -21.29 25.03
N LEU A 136 -7.54 -20.20 24.31
CA LEU A 136 -7.46 -18.81 24.83
C LEU A 136 -8.45 -18.61 25.98
N ALA A 137 -9.59 -19.31 25.98
CA ALA A 137 -10.54 -19.29 27.09
C ALA A 137 -9.91 -19.85 28.40
N THR A 138 -9.04 -20.89 28.31
CA THR A 138 -8.30 -21.38 29.50
C THR A 138 -7.28 -20.35 30.05
N LYS A 139 -6.92 -19.36 29.24
CA LYS A 139 -6.05 -18.23 29.60
C LYS A 139 -6.85 -16.99 30.05
N GLY A 140 -8.19 -17.10 30.11
CA GLY A 140 -9.10 -16.09 30.62
C GLY A 140 -9.54 -15.03 29.59
N LEU A 141 -9.39 -15.31 28.29
CA LEU A 141 -10.01 -14.55 27.21
C LEU A 141 -11.41 -15.12 26.91
N SER A 142 -12.25 -14.36 26.23
CA SER A 142 -13.63 -14.77 25.95
C SER A 142 -14.04 -14.45 24.51
N LEU A 143 -14.83 -15.31 23.89
CA LEU A 143 -15.53 -14.99 22.63
C LEU A 143 -16.49 -13.78 22.78
N LYS A 144 -16.82 -13.38 24.02
CA LYS A 144 -17.68 -12.23 24.30
C LYS A 144 -16.88 -10.94 24.55
N ASP A 145 -15.55 -11.00 24.47
CA ASP A 145 -14.71 -9.80 24.58
C ASP A 145 -15.01 -8.84 23.43
N VAL A 146 -14.81 -7.55 23.72
CA VAL A 146 -14.97 -6.47 22.74
C VAL A 146 -13.76 -5.55 22.76
N ASP A 147 -13.49 -4.91 21.63
CA ASP A 147 -12.49 -3.85 21.54
C ASP A 147 -13.01 -2.52 22.10
N ASN A 148 -12.19 -1.46 22.09
CA ASN A 148 -12.57 -0.12 22.58
C ASN A 148 -13.67 0.55 21.74
N ASN A 149 -13.99 0.01 20.59
CA ASN A 149 -15.05 0.48 19.70
C ASN A 149 -16.35 -0.32 19.86
N GLY A 150 -16.35 -1.32 20.74
CA GLY A 150 -17.47 -2.24 20.93
C GLY A 150 -17.59 -3.32 19.85
N ASN A 151 -16.59 -3.48 19.00
CA ASN A 151 -16.60 -4.56 17.99
C ASN A 151 -16.39 -5.91 18.67
N THR A 152 -17.13 -6.89 18.23
CA THR A 152 -17.21 -8.24 18.80
C THR A 152 -16.43 -9.26 17.97
N ALA A 153 -16.24 -10.45 18.50
CA ALA A 153 -15.69 -11.58 17.75
C ALA A 153 -16.51 -11.90 16.47
N PHE A 154 -17.84 -11.70 16.51
CA PHE A 154 -18.68 -11.85 15.32
C PHE A 154 -18.30 -10.82 14.23
N ASP A 155 -18.14 -9.56 14.62
CA ASP A 155 -17.81 -8.49 13.68
C ASP A 155 -16.45 -8.79 12.99
N TYR A 156 -15.43 -9.19 13.77
CA TYR A 156 -14.14 -9.59 13.22
C TYR A 156 -14.21 -10.84 12.32
N ALA A 157 -15.02 -11.85 12.68
CA ALA A 157 -15.24 -13.05 11.88
C ALA A 157 -15.94 -12.74 10.55
N ALA A 158 -16.77 -11.69 10.50
CA ALA A 158 -17.48 -11.29 9.28
C ALA A 158 -16.53 -10.96 8.11
N LYS A 159 -15.26 -10.61 8.38
CA LYS A 159 -14.24 -10.40 7.34
C LYS A 159 -14.06 -11.59 6.39
N THR A 160 -14.34 -12.81 6.85
CA THR A 160 -14.19 -14.02 6.02
C THR A 160 -15.38 -14.28 5.09
N GLY A 161 -16.51 -13.63 5.34
CA GLY A 161 -17.74 -13.89 4.61
C GLY A 161 -18.37 -15.27 4.88
N ASN A 162 -17.87 -16.03 5.86
CA ASN A 162 -18.33 -17.39 6.14
C ASN A 162 -19.61 -17.39 7.00
N VAL A 163 -20.77 -17.43 6.36
CA VAL A 163 -22.08 -17.39 7.02
C VAL A 163 -22.27 -18.56 8.01
N ALA A 164 -21.79 -19.77 7.69
CA ALA A 164 -21.90 -20.92 8.59
C ALA A 164 -21.13 -20.68 9.89
N PHE A 165 -19.94 -20.10 9.81
CA PHE A 165 -19.14 -19.75 10.99
C PHE A 165 -19.80 -18.63 11.79
N LEU A 166 -20.36 -17.62 11.15
CA LEU A 166 -21.13 -16.56 11.83
C LEU A 166 -22.32 -17.12 12.60
N LYS A 167 -23.06 -18.06 12.01
CA LYS A 167 -24.16 -18.78 12.68
C LYS A 167 -23.66 -19.57 13.90
N THR A 168 -22.49 -20.21 13.80
CA THR A 168 -21.84 -20.90 14.93
C THR A 168 -21.54 -19.95 16.10
N LEU A 169 -20.99 -18.75 15.80
CA LEU A 169 -20.72 -17.76 16.83
C LEU A 169 -22.00 -17.27 17.52
N LEU A 170 -23.08 -17.04 16.77
CA LEU A 170 -24.39 -16.69 17.34
C LEU A 170 -24.92 -17.77 18.27
N ALA A 171 -24.82 -19.05 17.87
CA ALA A 171 -25.24 -20.19 18.69
C ALA A 171 -24.45 -20.28 20.01
N LYS A 172 -23.19 -19.79 20.03
CA LYS A 172 -22.37 -19.64 21.25
C LYS A 172 -22.66 -18.36 22.04
N GLY A 173 -23.66 -17.58 21.64
CA GLY A 173 -24.09 -16.37 22.33
C GLY A 173 -23.20 -15.14 22.11
N VAL A 174 -22.34 -15.15 21.04
CA VAL A 174 -21.59 -13.98 20.60
C VAL A 174 -22.54 -12.99 19.95
N LYS A 175 -22.51 -11.74 20.39
CA LYS A 175 -23.32 -10.66 19.80
C LYS A 175 -22.66 -10.11 18.54
N TYR A 176 -23.43 -9.44 17.71
CA TYR A 176 -22.93 -8.66 16.58
C TYR A 176 -23.30 -7.18 16.72
N THR A 177 -22.61 -6.34 15.98
CA THR A 177 -22.92 -4.92 15.82
C THR A 177 -23.17 -4.59 14.34
N ASN A 178 -23.58 -3.36 14.05
CA ASN A 178 -23.69 -2.93 12.66
C ASN A 178 -22.33 -2.92 11.93
N ASN A 179 -21.21 -2.86 12.68
CA ASN A 179 -19.88 -2.87 12.11
C ASN A 179 -19.52 -4.21 11.44
N ALA A 180 -20.22 -5.33 11.76
CA ALA A 180 -20.06 -6.59 11.05
C ALA A 180 -20.16 -6.42 9.52
N LEU A 181 -21.05 -5.52 9.06
CA LEU A 181 -21.19 -5.19 7.64
C LEU A 181 -19.92 -4.56 7.05
N LEU A 182 -19.34 -3.60 7.79
CA LEU A 182 -18.10 -2.93 7.34
C LEU A 182 -16.91 -3.87 7.38
N PHE A 183 -16.82 -4.74 8.40
CA PHE A 183 -15.78 -5.77 8.45
C PHE A 183 -15.92 -6.78 7.30
N ALA A 184 -17.14 -7.20 6.96
CA ALA A 184 -17.39 -8.04 5.79
C ALA A 184 -16.94 -7.34 4.50
N ALA A 185 -17.17 -6.03 4.38
CA ALA A 185 -16.75 -5.24 3.23
C ALA A 185 -15.22 -5.02 3.18
N GLN A 186 -14.55 -4.91 4.32
CA GLN A 186 -13.08 -4.89 4.38
C GLN A 186 -12.49 -6.21 3.87
N GLY A 187 -13.09 -7.34 4.26
CA GLY A 187 -12.57 -8.67 3.92
C GLY A 187 -11.23 -8.98 4.58
N THR A 188 -10.62 -10.05 4.14
CA THR A 188 -9.24 -10.42 4.49
C THR A 188 -8.33 -10.30 3.25
N ARG A 189 -7.02 -10.52 3.41
CA ARG A 189 -6.09 -10.57 2.26
C ARG A 189 -6.42 -11.71 1.28
N ARG A 190 -7.08 -12.77 1.74
CA ARG A 190 -7.33 -13.99 0.97
C ARG A 190 -8.80 -14.25 0.65
N GLU A 191 -9.70 -13.66 1.42
CA GLU A 191 -11.13 -13.93 1.34
C GLU A 191 -11.91 -12.61 1.27
N SER A 192 -12.92 -12.58 0.44
CA SER A 192 -13.90 -11.50 0.35
C SER A 192 -15.30 -12.04 0.49
N SER A 193 -16.20 -11.25 1.03
CA SER A 193 -17.60 -11.63 1.22
C SER A 193 -18.35 -11.70 -0.10
N THR A 194 -19.28 -12.63 -0.21
CA THR A 194 -20.19 -12.79 -1.34
C THR A 194 -21.50 -12.01 -1.11
N LEU A 195 -22.31 -11.86 -2.15
CA LEU A 195 -23.63 -11.26 -2.04
C LEU A 195 -24.51 -11.99 -1.00
N GLU A 196 -24.41 -13.32 -0.90
CA GLU A 196 -25.11 -14.12 0.10
C GLU A 196 -24.77 -13.68 1.53
N THR A 197 -23.49 -13.43 1.81
CA THR A 197 -23.06 -12.92 3.12
C THR A 197 -23.72 -11.59 3.44
N TYR A 198 -23.75 -10.67 2.48
CA TYR A 198 -24.37 -9.36 2.70
C TYR A 198 -25.87 -9.45 2.88
N LYS A 199 -26.56 -10.31 2.12
CA LYS A 199 -27.99 -10.59 2.32
C LYS A 199 -28.24 -11.16 3.71
N TYR A 200 -27.43 -12.13 4.16
CA TYR A 200 -27.53 -12.65 5.52
C TYR A 200 -27.42 -11.56 6.59
N LEU A 201 -26.41 -10.70 6.49
CA LEU A 201 -26.19 -9.61 7.47
C LEU A 201 -27.33 -8.59 7.43
N VAL A 202 -27.76 -8.14 6.24
CA VAL A 202 -28.74 -7.08 6.10
C VAL A 202 -30.19 -7.58 6.25
N GLU A 203 -30.52 -8.74 5.64
CA GLU A 203 -31.91 -9.18 5.55
C GLU A 203 -32.31 -10.14 6.68
N GLU A 204 -31.41 -11.04 7.11
CA GLU A 204 -31.70 -11.94 8.23
C GLU A 204 -31.36 -11.29 9.57
N LEU A 205 -30.16 -10.71 9.73
CA LEU A 205 -29.73 -10.09 10.98
C LEU A 205 -30.18 -8.64 11.15
N LYS A 206 -30.81 -8.05 10.12
CA LYS A 206 -31.31 -6.66 10.14
C LYS A 206 -30.24 -5.60 10.42
N ILE A 207 -28.99 -5.88 10.04
CA ILE A 207 -27.92 -4.90 10.12
C ILE A 207 -28.21 -3.74 9.15
N LYS A 208 -28.07 -2.53 9.63
CA LYS A 208 -28.38 -1.32 8.86
C LYS A 208 -27.40 -1.16 7.67
N PRO A 209 -27.86 -1.20 6.40
CA PRO A 209 -26.97 -1.12 5.22
C PRO A 209 -26.23 0.20 5.11
N THR A 210 -26.79 1.30 5.63
CA THR A 210 -26.20 2.65 5.61
C THR A 210 -25.25 2.91 6.78
N THR A 211 -24.79 1.87 7.49
CA THR A 211 -23.78 1.99 8.54
C THR A 211 -22.49 2.58 8.00
N SER A 212 -21.90 3.48 8.77
CA SER A 212 -20.58 4.05 8.46
C SER A 212 -19.59 3.80 9.60
N SER A 213 -18.31 3.74 9.26
CA SER A 213 -17.20 3.65 10.22
C SER A 213 -17.04 4.95 11.01
N LYS A 214 -16.18 4.92 12.03
CA LYS A 214 -15.76 6.14 12.75
C LYS A 214 -15.11 7.18 11.83
N SER A 215 -14.49 6.73 10.73
CA SER A 215 -13.90 7.59 9.70
C SER A 215 -14.93 8.06 8.65
N GLY A 216 -16.21 7.68 8.79
CA GLY A 216 -17.28 8.06 7.86
C GLY A 216 -17.41 7.13 6.64
N GLU A 217 -16.58 6.11 6.52
CA GLU A 217 -16.59 5.17 5.40
C GLU A 217 -17.84 4.28 5.44
N THR A 218 -18.52 4.13 4.33
CA THR A 218 -19.64 3.19 4.14
C THR A 218 -19.12 1.89 3.48
N VAL A 219 -20.00 0.91 3.37
CA VAL A 219 -19.71 -0.33 2.64
C VAL A 219 -19.22 -0.04 1.20
N LEU A 220 -19.74 1.00 0.52
CA LEU A 220 -19.30 1.37 -0.82
C LEU A 220 -17.84 1.84 -0.87
N HIS A 221 -17.35 2.53 0.14
CA HIS A 221 -15.93 2.91 0.22
C HIS A 221 -15.01 1.69 0.23
N PHE A 222 -15.37 0.64 0.98
CA PHE A 222 -14.57 -0.58 1.07
C PHE A 222 -14.66 -1.46 -0.18
N LEU A 223 -15.75 -1.39 -0.93
CA LEU A 223 -15.97 -2.22 -2.12
C LEU A 223 -15.45 -1.57 -3.41
N ALA A 224 -15.40 -0.24 -3.47
CA ALA A 224 -15.22 0.53 -4.70
C ALA A 224 -13.96 0.17 -5.51
N ASN A 225 -12.86 -0.18 -4.83
CA ASN A 225 -11.58 -0.52 -5.49
C ASN A 225 -11.29 -2.03 -5.55
N LYS A 226 -12.26 -2.86 -5.15
CA LYS A 226 -12.12 -4.32 -5.17
C LYS A 226 -12.63 -4.90 -6.49
N PRO A 227 -12.03 -6.01 -6.96
CA PRO A 227 -12.49 -6.67 -8.17
C PRO A 227 -13.86 -7.36 -7.96
N ASN A 228 -14.63 -7.46 -9.03
CA ASN A 228 -15.88 -8.22 -9.12
C ASN A 228 -16.96 -7.81 -8.09
N GLN A 229 -17.11 -6.50 -7.81
CA GLN A 229 -18.06 -6.02 -6.81
C GLN A 229 -19.33 -5.37 -7.40
N THR A 230 -19.50 -5.33 -8.71
CA THR A 230 -20.63 -4.61 -9.35
C THR A 230 -22.00 -5.07 -8.86
N GLU A 231 -22.23 -6.37 -8.72
CA GLU A 231 -23.50 -6.91 -8.22
C GLU A 231 -23.74 -6.51 -6.74
N ILE A 232 -22.70 -6.57 -5.93
CA ILE A 232 -22.79 -6.22 -4.50
C ILE A 232 -23.02 -4.72 -4.35
N ILE A 233 -22.34 -3.89 -5.13
CA ILE A 233 -22.53 -2.43 -5.14
C ILE A 233 -23.96 -2.11 -5.57
N ALA A 234 -24.50 -2.75 -6.63
CA ALA A 234 -25.89 -2.57 -7.05
C ALA A 234 -26.87 -2.91 -5.93
N TYR A 235 -26.62 -4.01 -5.20
CA TYR A 235 -27.40 -4.39 -4.04
C TYR A 235 -27.43 -3.27 -2.97
N PHE A 236 -26.28 -2.72 -2.60
CA PHE A 236 -26.22 -1.67 -1.57
C PHE A 236 -26.83 -0.36 -2.03
N LEU A 237 -26.67 0.01 -3.31
CA LEU A 237 -27.36 1.16 -3.89
C LEU A 237 -28.89 0.97 -3.80
N SER A 238 -29.40 -0.23 -4.11
CA SER A 238 -30.83 -0.55 -3.96
C SER A 238 -31.36 -0.52 -2.51
N LYS A 239 -30.45 -0.71 -1.53
CA LYS A 239 -30.75 -0.60 -0.10
C LYS A 239 -30.59 0.83 0.44
N GLY A 240 -30.35 1.82 -0.42
CA GLY A 240 -30.30 3.24 -0.09
C GLY A 240 -28.96 3.72 0.48
N VAL A 241 -27.85 3.01 0.24
CA VAL A 241 -26.51 3.51 0.58
C VAL A 241 -26.16 4.62 -0.39
N ASP A 242 -25.86 5.82 0.14
CA ASP A 242 -25.55 6.99 -0.69
C ASP A 242 -24.13 6.87 -1.30
N ALA A 243 -24.06 6.77 -2.64
CA ALA A 243 -22.80 6.75 -3.38
C ALA A 243 -22.03 8.08 -3.34
N ASN A 244 -22.66 9.16 -2.87
CA ASN A 244 -22.06 10.49 -2.78
C ASN A 244 -21.60 10.85 -1.37
N GLN A 245 -21.83 9.96 -0.38
CA GLN A 245 -21.33 10.17 0.96
C GLN A 245 -19.82 10.23 0.96
N ALA A 246 -19.25 11.29 1.53
CA ALA A 246 -17.81 11.41 1.73
C ALA A 246 -17.42 10.85 3.11
N ASP A 247 -16.22 10.28 3.21
CA ASP A 247 -15.58 9.97 4.48
C ASP A 247 -15.06 11.25 5.17
N LYS A 248 -14.41 11.12 6.33
CA LYS A 248 -13.86 12.27 7.07
C LYS A 248 -12.70 12.98 6.37
N GLU A 249 -12.07 12.35 5.40
CA GLU A 249 -11.04 12.95 4.56
C GLU A 249 -11.63 13.61 3.29
N GLY A 250 -12.94 13.48 3.11
CA GLY A 250 -13.68 13.99 1.95
C GLY A 250 -13.65 13.04 0.76
N ASN A 251 -13.12 11.82 0.90
CA ASN A 251 -13.11 10.87 -0.20
C ASN A 251 -14.52 10.29 -0.42
N THR A 252 -14.94 10.18 -1.68
CA THR A 252 -16.17 9.50 -2.08
C THR A 252 -15.88 8.10 -2.61
N PRO A 253 -16.86 7.18 -2.64
CA PRO A 253 -16.70 5.89 -3.30
C PRO A 253 -16.19 5.99 -4.74
N LEU A 254 -16.61 7.03 -5.50
CA LEU A 254 -16.12 7.27 -6.86
C LEU A 254 -14.61 7.52 -6.92
N MET A 255 -14.04 8.31 -6.00
CA MET A 255 -12.60 8.57 -5.93
C MET A 255 -11.83 7.28 -5.71
N LEU A 256 -12.33 6.40 -4.83
CA LEU A 256 -11.69 5.12 -4.54
C LEU A 256 -11.80 4.14 -5.72
N ALA A 257 -12.95 4.10 -6.41
CA ALA A 257 -13.13 3.31 -7.63
C ALA A 257 -12.17 3.77 -8.74
N ALA A 258 -11.99 5.09 -8.87
CA ALA A 258 -11.11 5.69 -9.89
C ALA A 258 -9.63 5.28 -9.69
N ALA A 259 -9.20 5.00 -8.46
CA ALA A 259 -7.88 4.46 -8.15
C ALA A 259 -7.76 2.94 -8.42
N GLY A 260 -8.88 2.26 -8.60
CA GLY A 260 -8.98 0.81 -8.83
C GLY A 260 -8.68 0.42 -10.28
N ARG A 261 -8.89 -0.87 -10.57
CA ARG A 261 -8.70 -1.45 -11.90
C ARG A 261 -10.01 -1.88 -12.57
N GLU A 262 -11.12 -1.81 -11.85
CA GLU A 262 -12.42 -2.29 -12.29
C GLU A 262 -13.23 -1.18 -12.95
N THR A 263 -13.17 -1.11 -14.26
CA THR A 263 -13.87 -0.07 -15.04
C THR A 263 -15.41 -0.19 -14.95
N ALA A 264 -15.94 -1.39 -14.79
CA ALA A 264 -17.38 -1.61 -14.61
C ALA A 264 -17.90 -1.03 -13.28
N THR A 265 -17.14 -1.19 -12.19
CA THR A 265 -17.47 -0.55 -10.90
C THR A 265 -17.42 0.97 -10.98
N LEU A 266 -16.39 1.51 -11.68
CA LEU A 266 -16.26 2.94 -11.88
C LEU A 266 -17.47 3.50 -12.66
N GLU A 267 -17.85 2.89 -13.78
CA GLU A 267 -18.99 3.29 -14.59
C GLU A 267 -20.30 3.28 -13.79
N GLN A 268 -20.50 2.22 -12.99
CA GLN A 268 -21.68 2.12 -12.14
C GLN A 268 -21.76 3.26 -11.11
N LEU A 269 -20.64 3.66 -10.53
CA LEU A 269 -20.60 4.77 -9.57
C LEU A 269 -20.68 6.12 -10.24
N ILE A 270 -20.12 6.30 -11.43
CA ILE A 270 -20.31 7.51 -12.25
C ILE A 270 -21.82 7.76 -12.51
N ALA A 271 -22.55 6.70 -12.88
CA ALA A 271 -23.99 6.81 -13.22
C ALA A 271 -24.87 7.34 -12.07
N VAL A 272 -24.44 7.18 -10.82
CA VAL A 272 -25.18 7.61 -9.63
C VAL A 272 -24.53 8.80 -8.89
N THR A 273 -23.41 9.29 -9.40
CA THR A 273 -22.68 10.41 -8.80
C THR A 273 -23.32 11.73 -9.18
N LYS A 274 -23.62 12.57 -8.19
CA LYS A 274 -24.20 13.90 -8.38
C LYS A 274 -23.19 14.94 -8.87
N ASN A 275 -21.95 14.85 -8.41
CA ASN A 275 -20.87 15.76 -8.78
C ASN A 275 -19.58 14.95 -9.01
N ILE A 276 -19.27 14.71 -10.29
CA ILE A 276 -18.06 14.00 -10.71
C ILE A 276 -16.77 14.74 -10.33
N ASN A 277 -16.87 16.06 -10.14
CA ASN A 277 -15.77 16.96 -9.78
C ASN A 277 -15.69 17.24 -8.28
N ALA A 278 -16.38 16.44 -7.44
CA ALA A 278 -16.24 16.53 -6.01
C ALA A 278 -14.76 16.39 -5.61
N GLN A 279 -14.34 17.16 -4.62
CA GLN A 279 -12.97 17.19 -4.12
C GLN A 279 -12.91 16.78 -2.66
N ASN A 280 -11.88 16.03 -2.28
CA ASN A 280 -11.59 15.69 -0.90
C ASN A 280 -10.91 16.87 -0.15
N LEU A 281 -10.53 16.69 1.12
CA LEU A 281 -9.87 17.74 1.92
C LEU A 281 -8.49 18.17 1.36
N LYS A 282 -7.89 17.36 0.47
CA LYS A 282 -6.67 17.72 -0.27
C LYS A 282 -6.96 18.38 -1.61
N LYS A 283 -8.24 18.65 -1.93
CA LYS A 283 -8.72 19.10 -3.23
C LYS A 283 -8.41 18.11 -4.37
N GLU A 284 -8.19 16.84 -4.07
CA GLU A 284 -8.07 15.80 -5.07
C GLU A 284 -9.47 15.35 -5.54
N SER A 285 -9.66 15.17 -6.84
CA SER A 285 -10.90 14.65 -7.46
C SER A 285 -10.75 13.18 -7.88
N ALA A 286 -11.83 12.55 -8.32
CA ALA A 286 -11.78 11.20 -8.90
C ALA A 286 -10.79 11.11 -10.08
N LEU A 287 -10.69 12.15 -10.92
CA LEU A 287 -9.73 12.20 -12.02
C LEU A 287 -8.27 12.20 -11.50
N THR A 288 -8.00 12.93 -10.42
CA THR A 288 -6.70 12.92 -9.75
C THR A 288 -6.31 11.51 -9.29
N PHE A 289 -7.25 10.80 -8.66
CA PHE A 289 -7.05 9.40 -8.23
C PHE A 289 -6.80 8.46 -9.41
N ALA A 290 -7.55 8.61 -10.52
CA ALA A 290 -7.36 7.83 -11.74
C ALA A 290 -5.97 8.05 -12.35
N VAL A 291 -5.52 9.30 -12.47
CA VAL A 291 -4.19 9.61 -13.00
C VAL A 291 -3.10 9.05 -12.12
N LYS A 292 -3.20 9.21 -10.79
CA LYS A 292 -2.21 8.77 -9.81
C LYS A 292 -2.07 7.26 -9.72
N SER A 293 -3.19 6.53 -9.65
CA SER A 293 -3.22 5.12 -9.27
C SER A 293 -4.10 4.23 -10.14
N GLY A 294 -5.06 4.79 -10.86
CA GLY A 294 -5.99 4.06 -11.71
C GLY A 294 -5.41 3.68 -13.07
N THR A 295 -6.30 3.22 -13.93
CA THR A 295 -5.96 2.77 -15.29
C THR A 295 -6.17 3.87 -16.33
N PRO A 296 -5.58 3.76 -17.54
CA PRO A 296 -5.88 4.66 -18.66
C PRO A 296 -7.37 4.72 -19.01
N GLU A 297 -8.06 3.57 -18.92
CA GLU A 297 -9.50 3.48 -19.18
C GLU A 297 -10.32 4.26 -18.16
N ALA A 298 -9.92 4.24 -16.88
CA ALA A 298 -10.58 5.02 -15.83
C ALA A 298 -10.49 6.55 -16.11
N ILE A 299 -9.33 7.02 -16.58
CA ILE A 299 -9.13 8.42 -16.98
C ILE A 299 -10.09 8.75 -18.13
N THR A 300 -10.15 7.87 -19.14
CA THR A 300 -11.02 8.06 -20.31
C THR A 300 -12.49 8.12 -19.92
N GLN A 301 -12.97 7.21 -19.06
CA GLN A 301 -14.35 7.20 -18.58
C GLN A 301 -14.69 8.51 -17.85
N LEU A 302 -13.86 8.93 -16.90
CA LEU A 302 -14.10 10.17 -16.15
C LEU A 302 -14.14 11.41 -17.06
N LEU A 303 -13.20 11.53 -18.00
CA LEU A 303 -13.15 12.65 -18.94
C LEU A 303 -14.32 12.64 -19.92
N ASN A 304 -14.81 11.47 -20.34
CA ASN A 304 -16.01 11.35 -21.16
C ASN A 304 -17.29 11.78 -20.42
N HIS A 305 -17.27 11.76 -19.07
CA HIS A 305 -18.36 12.24 -18.21
C HIS A 305 -18.07 13.64 -17.63
N ASN A 306 -17.26 14.45 -18.31
CA ASN A 306 -16.95 15.84 -17.97
C ASN A 306 -16.21 16.02 -16.63
N ALA A 307 -15.31 15.10 -16.27
CA ALA A 307 -14.38 15.36 -15.19
C ALA A 307 -13.47 16.54 -15.56
N ASP A 308 -13.24 17.45 -14.60
CA ASP A 308 -12.45 18.66 -14.81
C ASP A 308 -10.96 18.31 -14.96
N ILE A 309 -10.45 18.49 -16.19
CA ILE A 309 -9.05 18.25 -16.53
C ILE A 309 -8.11 19.33 -15.99
N THR A 310 -8.63 20.47 -15.55
CA THR A 310 -7.86 21.61 -15.01
C THR A 310 -7.73 21.56 -13.49
N VAL A 311 -8.23 20.50 -12.85
CA VAL A 311 -8.22 20.32 -11.42
C VAL A 311 -6.81 20.47 -10.83
N THR A 312 -6.69 21.17 -9.71
CA THR A 312 -5.48 21.24 -8.90
C THR A 312 -5.78 20.85 -7.45
N ASP A 313 -4.79 20.26 -6.79
CA ASP A 313 -4.90 19.98 -5.36
C ASP A 313 -4.68 21.23 -4.49
N LYS A 314 -4.74 21.05 -3.16
CA LYS A 314 -4.55 22.17 -2.19
C LYS A 314 -3.18 22.85 -2.30
N ASP A 315 -2.16 22.12 -2.76
CA ASP A 315 -0.80 22.63 -2.90
C ASP A 315 -0.57 23.26 -4.28
N GLY A 316 -1.59 23.17 -5.18
CA GLY A 316 -1.58 23.72 -6.53
C GLY A 316 -0.91 22.80 -7.54
N ASN A 317 -0.80 21.51 -7.23
CA ASN A 317 -0.33 20.52 -8.18
C ASN A 317 -1.44 20.16 -9.18
N ASN A 318 -1.14 20.19 -10.46
CA ASN A 318 -2.03 19.77 -11.54
C ASN A 318 -1.89 18.27 -11.86
N LEU A 319 -2.62 17.75 -12.86
CA LEU A 319 -2.58 16.34 -13.23
C LEU A 319 -1.19 15.84 -13.67
N GLY A 320 -0.32 16.73 -14.15
CA GLY A 320 1.06 16.39 -14.50
C GLY A 320 1.88 15.89 -13.30
N TYR A 321 1.68 16.46 -12.12
CA TYR A 321 2.29 15.97 -10.88
C TYR A 321 1.86 14.52 -10.58
N TYR A 322 0.58 14.24 -10.63
CA TYR A 322 0.03 12.91 -10.37
C TYR A 322 0.43 11.89 -11.45
N LEU A 323 0.59 12.34 -12.68
CA LEU A 323 1.14 11.51 -13.75
C LEU A 323 2.56 11.05 -13.41
N ILE A 324 3.45 11.95 -13.00
CA ILE A 324 4.81 11.57 -12.55
C ILE A 324 4.77 10.65 -11.32
N GLN A 325 3.83 10.86 -10.39
CA GLN A 325 3.65 9.93 -9.26
C GLN A 325 3.19 8.54 -9.68
N SER A 326 2.48 8.41 -10.80
CA SER A 326 1.99 7.13 -11.32
C SER A 326 3.09 6.26 -11.94
N TYR A 327 4.23 6.85 -12.32
CA TYR A 327 5.34 6.13 -12.94
C TYR A 327 5.89 5.05 -12.01
N ARG A 328 6.08 3.87 -12.57
CA ARG A 328 6.73 2.72 -11.91
C ARG A 328 7.88 2.26 -12.78
N PRO A 329 9.13 2.23 -12.26
CA PRO A 329 10.26 1.66 -12.99
C PRO A 329 9.96 0.22 -13.39
N GLN A 330 10.30 -0.14 -14.61
CA GLN A 330 10.28 -1.55 -15.01
C GLN A 330 11.49 -2.23 -14.39
N THR A 331 11.32 -2.78 -13.19
CA THR A 331 12.33 -3.66 -12.61
C THR A 331 12.23 -5.00 -13.35
N GLY A 332 13.26 -5.35 -14.13
CA GLY A 332 13.39 -6.65 -14.76
C GLY A 332 13.49 -7.76 -13.71
N GLY A 333 12.36 -8.32 -13.30
CA GLY A 333 12.31 -9.34 -12.22
C GLY A 333 10.91 -9.60 -11.68
N GLY A 334 9.84 -9.33 -12.41
CA GLY A 334 8.49 -9.76 -12.06
C GLY A 334 8.37 -11.28 -12.16
N ARG A 335 8.21 -11.98 -11.02
CA ARG A 335 7.83 -13.39 -10.99
C ARG A 335 6.56 -13.62 -11.82
N GLY A 336 6.72 -14.38 -12.92
CA GLY A 336 5.73 -15.29 -13.47
C GLY A 336 4.32 -14.72 -13.69
N LEU A 337 4.17 -13.83 -14.67
CA LEU A 337 2.98 -13.82 -15.52
C LEU A 337 3.51 -14.13 -16.91
N GLU A 338 3.02 -15.20 -17.51
CA GLU A 338 3.36 -15.64 -18.85
C GLU A 338 3.38 -14.46 -19.80
N ALA A 339 4.46 -14.32 -20.56
CA ALA A 339 4.60 -13.34 -21.60
C ALA A 339 3.43 -13.52 -22.60
N SER A 340 2.37 -12.76 -22.46
CA SER A 340 1.41 -12.61 -23.54
C SER A 340 2.18 -11.94 -24.69
N ASN A 341 2.23 -12.57 -25.84
CA ASN A 341 2.92 -12.13 -27.05
C ASN A 341 2.35 -10.84 -27.68
N THR A 342 1.48 -10.12 -27.00
CA THR A 342 1.01 -8.81 -27.44
C THR A 342 1.81 -7.73 -26.69
N PRO A 343 2.42 -6.76 -27.39
CA PRO A 343 3.05 -5.61 -26.75
C PRO A 343 1.98 -4.87 -25.94
N LYS A 344 1.97 -5.05 -24.61
CA LYS A 344 1.11 -4.23 -23.76
C LYS A 344 1.66 -2.80 -23.80
N GLN A 345 0.84 -1.86 -24.27
CA GLN A 345 1.17 -0.45 -24.20
C GLN A 345 1.54 -0.09 -22.76
N ASP A 346 2.63 0.68 -22.59
CA ASP A 346 3.03 1.16 -21.28
C ASP A 346 1.89 2.01 -20.67
N PRO A 347 1.34 1.66 -19.50
CA PRO A 347 0.25 2.43 -18.89
C PRO A 347 0.60 3.90 -18.68
N PHE A 348 1.86 4.23 -18.42
CA PHE A 348 2.30 5.62 -18.25
C PHE A 348 2.21 6.40 -19.57
N GLU A 349 2.67 5.83 -20.69
CA GLU A 349 2.56 6.45 -22.01
C GLU A 349 1.11 6.56 -22.48
N ALA A 350 0.28 5.53 -22.17
CA ALA A 350 -1.15 5.60 -22.46
C ALA A 350 -1.83 6.75 -21.71
N LYS A 351 -1.48 6.99 -20.44
CA LYS A 351 -2.01 8.13 -19.67
C LYS A 351 -1.57 9.47 -20.26
N ILE A 352 -0.29 9.61 -20.66
CA ILE A 352 0.21 10.80 -21.36
C ILE A 352 -0.65 11.09 -22.58
N LYS A 353 -0.83 10.08 -23.43
CA LYS A 353 -1.59 10.25 -24.67
C LYS A 353 -3.04 10.67 -24.41
N ILE A 354 -3.73 10.03 -23.49
CA ILE A 354 -5.12 10.36 -23.16
C ILE A 354 -5.25 11.80 -22.65
N LEU A 355 -4.36 12.22 -21.75
CA LEU A 355 -4.37 13.59 -21.22
C LEU A 355 -4.14 14.62 -22.32
N GLN A 356 -3.18 14.38 -23.23
CA GLN A 356 -2.93 15.26 -24.39
C GLN A 356 -4.12 15.29 -25.37
N ASP A 357 -4.67 14.12 -25.72
CA ASP A 357 -5.82 14.01 -26.64
C ASP A 357 -7.07 14.73 -26.08
N LYS A 358 -7.17 14.85 -24.76
CA LYS A 358 -8.23 15.58 -24.06
C LYS A 358 -7.89 17.05 -23.76
N GLY A 359 -6.77 17.54 -24.27
CA GLY A 359 -6.38 18.96 -24.21
C GLY A 359 -5.59 19.37 -22.98
N PHE A 360 -5.11 18.43 -22.15
CA PHE A 360 -4.21 18.77 -21.04
C PHE A 360 -2.83 19.14 -21.56
N VAL A 361 -2.35 20.34 -21.21
CA VAL A 361 -1.04 20.84 -21.62
C VAL A 361 0.03 20.37 -20.62
N LEU A 362 0.73 19.27 -20.96
CA LEU A 362 1.74 18.66 -20.10
C LEU A 362 2.98 19.54 -19.83
N SER A 363 3.22 20.57 -20.63
CA SER A 363 4.27 21.55 -20.38
C SER A 363 3.90 22.62 -19.34
N THR A 364 2.62 22.68 -18.91
CA THR A 364 2.18 23.60 -17.85
C THR A 364 2.89 23.29 -16.54
N PRO A 365 3.62 24.24 -15.93
CA PRO A 365 4.28 24.03 -14.65
C PRO A 365 3.27 23.88 -13.50
N GLN A 366 3.73 23.35 -12.38
CA GLN A 366 3.01 23.36 -11.11
C GLN A 366 2.98 24.78 -10.53
N LYS A 367 2.20 25.00 -9.48
CA LYS A 367 2.12 26.32 -8.80
C LYS A 367 3.48 26.82 -8.31
N ASP A 368 4.37 25.93 -7.89
CA ASP A 368 5.75 26.23 -7.47
C ASP A 368 6.72 26.43 -8.64
N GLY A 369 6.22 26.47 -9.87
CA GLY A 369 7.01 26.63 -11.09
C GLY A 369 7.69 25.34 -11.57
N ASN A 370 7.58 24.22 -10.84
CA ASN A 370 8.20 22.97 -11.27
C ASN A 370 7.54 22.43 -12.55
N THR A 371 8.33 22.17 -13.57
CA THR A 371 7.90 21.40 -14.76
C THR A 371 7.96 19.91 -14.50
N LEU A 372 7.46 19.09 -15.44
CA LEU A 372 7.58 17.63 -15.31
C LEU A 372 9.03 17.15 -15.28
N TYR A 373 9.98 17.88 -15.89
CA TYR A 373 11.41 17.55 -15.76
C TYR A 373 11.90 17.74 -14.31
N HIS A 374 11.52 18.82 -13.63
CA HIS A 374 11.86 19.02 -12.22
C HIS A 374 11.32 17.89 -11.34
N LEU A 375 10.09 17.45 -11.59
CA LEU A 375 9.46 16.36 -10.84
C LEU A 375 10.09 14.99 -11.16
N ALA A 376 10.43 14.74 -12.43
CA ALA A 376 11.01 13.47 -12.87
C ALA A 376 12.43 13.27 -12.33
N VAL A 377 13.22 14.31 -12.25
CA VAL A 377 14.59 14.28 -11.68
C VAL A 377 14.57 13.71 -10.25
N ILE A 378 13.57 14.06 -9.43
CA ILE A 378 13.44 13.57 -8.05
C ILE A 378 13.30 12.03 -8.00
N LYS A 379 12.73 11.41 -9.05
CA LYS A 379 12.64 9.95 -9.15
C LYS A 379 13.98 9.29 -9.45
N ASN A 380 14.97 10.07 -9.90
CA ASN A 380 16.30 9.62 -10.32
C ASN A 380 16.24 8.40 -11.28
N ASP A 381 15.35 8.49 -12.26
CA ASP A 381 15.12 7.45 -13.28
C ASP A 381 15.25 8.04 -14.68
N LEU A 382 16.29 7.63 -15.40
CA LEU A 382 16.58 8.11 -16.75
C LEU A 382 15.50 7.72 -17.77
N ASN A 383 14.85 6.56 -17.59
CA ASN A 383 13.80 6.11 -18.50
C ASN A 383 12.56 6.99 -18.38
N LEU A 384 12.23 7.45 -17.16
CA LEU A 384 11.16 8.42 -16.97
C LEU A 384 11.45 9.71 -17.73
N LEU A 385 12.65 10.28 -17.60
CA LEU A 385 13.02 11.50 -18.34
C LEU A 385 12.91 11.33 -19.85
N LYS A 386 13.37 10.19 -20.38
CA LYS A 386 13.26 9.87 -21.81
C LYS A 386 11.81 9.80 -22.30
N LYS A 387 10.87 9.30 -21.47
CA LYS A 387 9.43 9.26 -21.78
C LYS A 387 8.78 10.64 -21.86
N LEU A 388 9.43 11.67 -21.30
CA LEU A 388 8.96 13.05 -21.35
C LEU A 388 9.54 13.84 -22.56
N ALA A 389 10.46 13.27 -23.33
CA ALA A 389 11.21 13.98 -24.38
C ALA A 389 10.31 14.67 -25.42
N ASP A 390 9.25 14.00 -25.85
CA ASP A 390 8.36 14.47 -26.92
C ASP A 390 7.31 15.49 -26.44
N LEU A 391 7.28 15.81 -25.13
CA LEU A 391 6.25 16.65 -24.53
C LEU A 391 6.49 18.15 -24.68
N LYS A 392 7.55 18.55 -25.41
CA LYS A 392 7.95 19.97 -25.64
C LYS A 392 8.05 20.80 -24.35
N ILE A 393 8.55 20.17 -23.27
CA ILE A 393 8.80 20.86 -22.00
C ILE A 393 10.09 21.64 -22.13
N ASP A 394 10.08 22.92 -21.72
CA ASP A 394 11.29 23.72 -21.70
C ASP A 394 12.28 23.16 -20.67
N SER A 395 13.43 22.64 -21.14
CA SER A 395 14.52 22.10 -20.32
C SER A 395 15.23 23.17 -19.47
N ASN A 396 15.04 24.45 -19.81
CA ASN A 396 15.67 25.59 -19.18
C ASN A 396 14.70 26.41 -18.29
N ALA A 397 13.43 25.98 -18.23
CA ALA A 397 12.47 26.62 -17.32
C ALA A 397 12.99 26.60 -15.89
N LYS A 398 12.90 27.75 -15.22
CA LYS A 398 13.20 27.89 -13.79
C LYS A 398 11.93 27.77 -12.98
N ASN A 399 11.99 27.06 -11.86
CA ASN A 399 10.93 27.05 -10.87
C ASN A 399 10.96 28.33 -10.03
N ASN A 400 10.07 28.45 -9.04
CA ASN A 400 9.98 29.63 -8.17
C ASN A 400 11.23 29.82 -7.28
N ASP A 401 12.06 28.80 -7.10
CA ASP A 401 13.34 28.88 -6.40
C ASP A 401 14.50 29.29 -7.34
N GLY A 402 14.21 29.64 -8.60
CA GLY A 402 15.21 29.99 -9.61
C GLY A 402 16.00 28.80 -10.15
N LEU A 403 15.61 27.58 -9.84
CA LEU A 403 16.29 26.34 -10.24
C LEU A 403 15.75 25.80 -11.57
N THR A 404 16.63 25.38 -12.47
CA THR A 404 16.26 24.52 -13.61
C THR A 404 16.26 23.04 -13.19
N ALA A 405 15.69 22.17 -14.03
CA ALA A 405 15.75 20.72 -13.80
C ALA A 405 17.21 20.22 -13.71
N LEU A 406 18.16 20.84 -14.46
CA LEU A 406 19.57 20.48 -14.40
C LEU A 406 20.21 20.87 -13.06
N HIS A 407 19.87 22.03 -12.46
CA HIS A 407 20.31 22.40 -11.11
C HIS A 407 19.80 21.36 -10.09
N LYS A 408 18.52 21.01 -10.15
CA LYS A 408 17.93 20.00 -9.25
C LYS A 408 18.60 18.64 -9.41
N ALA A 409 18.88 18.23 -10.65
CA ALA A 409 19.64 17.00 -10.93
C ALA A 409 21.04 17.04 -10.32
N ALA A 410 21.76 18.13 -10.48
CA ALA A 410 23.10 18.32 -9.92
C ALA A 410 23.16 18.08 -8.41
N MET A 411 22.14 18.56 -7.68
CA MET A 411 22.07 18.41 -6.22
C MET A 411 21.82 16.96 -5.76
N ILE A 412 21.06 16.14 -6.54
CA ILE A 412 20.53 14.86 -6.05
C ILE A 412 20.89 13.64 -6.90
N ALA A 413 21.55 13.81 -8.05
CA ALA A 413 21.90 12.69 -8.94
C ALA A 413 22.80 11.66 -8.24
N LYS A 414 22.59 10.40 -8.56
CA LYS A 414 23.39 9.28 -8.04
C LYS A 414 24.56 8.91 -8.97
N ASP A 415 24.51 9.39 -10.20
CA ASP A 415 25.52 9.25 -11.27
C ASP A 415 25.33 10.35 -12.31
N ASP A 416 26.13 10.33 -13.38
CA ASP A 416 26.14 11.36 -14.42
C ASP A 416 25.06 11.18 -15.51
N ALA A 417 24.34 10.05 -15.53
CA ALA A 417 23.45 9.71 -16.63
C ALA A 417 22.32 10.73 -16.84
N ILE A 418 21.64 11.13 -15.76
CA ILE A 418 20.56 12.13 -15.81
C ILE A 418 21.10 13.50 -16.21
N LEU A 419 22.26 13.89 -15.69
CA LEU A 419 22.89 15.17 -16.00
C LEU A 419 23.25 15.27 -17.50
N LYS A 420 23.91 14.23 -18.03
CA LYS A 420 24.27 14.14 -19.46
C LYS A 420 23.01 14.15 -20.34
N TYR A 421 21.97 13.43 -19.92
CA TYR A 421 20.72 13.41 -20.66
C TYR A 421 20.07 14.78 -20.74
N LEU A 422 19.94 15.51 -19.62
CA LEU A 422 19.35 16.85 -19.62
C LEU A 422 20.12 17.82 -20.51
N ILE A 423 21.46 17.76 -20.51
CA ILE A 423 22.29 18.54 -21.42
C ILE A 423 22.02 18.14 -22.89
N SER A 424 21.90 16.85 -23.18
CA SER A 424 21.65 16.36 -24.53
C SER A 424 20.32 16.84 -25.14
N ILE A 425 19.35 17.18 -24.29
CA ILE A 425 18.05 17.75 -24.69
C ILE A 425 18.00 19.28 -24.60
N GLY A 426 19.16 19.94 -24.42
CA GLY A 426 19.29 21.39 -24.48
C GLY A 426 19.29 22.14 -23.14
N ALA A 427 19.45 21.44 -22.00
CA ALA A 427 19.62 22.12 -20.73
C ALA A 427 20.95 22.91 -20.69
N GLN A 428 20.86 24.18 -20.33
CA GLN A 428 22.00 25.10 -20.26
C GLN A 428 22.82 24.84 -18.99
N LYS A 429 24.08 24.48 -19.18
CA LYS A 429 25.01 24.15 -18.09
C LYS A 429 25.59 25.39 -17.39
N ASP A 430 25.52 26.54 -18.04
CA ASP A 430 25.94 27.87 -17.52
C ASP A 430 24.78 28.64 -16.86
N ALA A 431 23.58 28.09 -16.83
CA ALA A 431 22.46 28.71 -16.13
C ALA A 431 22.82 28.92 -14.65
N LYS A 432 22.42 30.07 -14.09
CA LYS A 432 22.73 30.44 -12.69
C LYS A 432 21.46 30.50 -11.85
N THR A 433 21.58 30.10 -10.58
CA THR A 433 20.60 30.39 -9.55
C THR A 433 20.64 31.87 -9.13
N GLU A 434 19.76 32.29 -8.21
CA GLU A 434 19.82 33.64 -7.60
C GLU A 434 21.10 33.84 -6.76
N PHE A 435 21.80 32.78 -6.39
CA PHE A 435 23.07 32.78 -5.66
C PHE A 435 24.29 32.61 -6.58
N ASP A 436 24.13 32.82 -7.89
CA ASP A 436 25.19 32.63 -8.90
C ASP A 436 25.72 31.19 -9.02
N GLU A 437 25.02 30.20 -8.48
CA GLU A 437 25.40 28.79 -8.55
C GLU A 437 25.04 28.21 -9.91
N THR A 438 25.95 27.47 -10.52
CA THR A 438 25.73 26.71 -11.75
C THR A 438 25.45 25.23 -11.43
N PRO A 439 24.90 24.46 -12.37
CA PRO A 439 24.82 23.00 -12.23
C PRO A 439 26.16 22.33 -11.87
N TYR A 440 27.27 22.86 -12.39
CA TYR A 440 28.61 22.39 -12.05
C TYR A 440 28.97 22.60 -10.59
N THR A 441 28.73 23.81 -10.04
CA THR A 441 29.04 24.12 -8.63
C THR A 441 28.19 23.26 -7.69
N LEU A 442 26.90 23.10 -7.96
CA LEU A 442 25.99 22.26 -7.18
C LEU A 442 26.36 20.77 -7.25
N ALA A 443 26.78 20.28 -8.45
CA ALA A 443 27.20 18.89 -8.60
C ALA A 443 28.48 18.55 -7.80
N LYS A 444 29.38 19.53 -7.61
CA LYS A 444 30.57 19.38 -6.77
C LYS A 444 30.25 19.23 -5.28
N GLU A 445 29.14 19.78 -4.83
CA GLU A 445 28.65 19.68 -3.45
C GLU A 445 27.84 18.39 -3.23
N ASN A 446 27.41 17.70 -4.29
CA ASN A 446 26.71 16.44 -4.18
C ASN A 446 27.64 15.33 -3.67
N GLU A 447 27.48 14.97 -2.40
CA GLU A 447 28.30 13.95 -1.75
C GLU A 447 28.31 12.61 -2.49
N THR A 448 27.19 12.20 -3.12
CA THR A 448 27.11 10.93 -3.85
C THR A 448 28.03 10.93 -5.08
N LEU A 449 28.01 12.00 -5.85
CA LEU A 449 28.86 12.16 -7.03
C LEU A 449 30.33 12.29 -6.63
N THR A 450 30.60 13.06 -5.57
CA THR A 450 31.95 13.27 -5.04
C THR A 450 32.56 11.97 -4.48
N LYS A 451 31.82 11.21 -3.67
CA LYS A 451 32.27 9.90 -3.13
C LYS A 451 32.56 8.89 -4.25
N LYS A 452 31.80 8.92 -5.35
CA LYS A 452 32.01 8.08 -6.54
C LYS A 452 33.10 8.58 -7.48
N LYS A 453 33.68 9.77 -7.20
CA LYS A 453 34.66 10.43 -8.09
C LYS A 453 34.13 10.57 -9.52
N THR A 454 32.84 10.93 -9.65
CA THR A 454 32.20 11.10 -10.94
C THR A 454 32.90 12.26 -11.70
N ASP A 455 33.25 12.05 -12.98
CA ASP A 455 33.77 13.13 -13.82
C ASP A 455 32.66 14.14 -14.12
N LEU A 456 32.87 15.40 -13.74
CA LEU A 456 31.92 16.49 -13.89
C LEU A 456 32.38 17.54 -14.94
N GLU A 457 33.48 17.30 -15.67
CA GLU A 457 34.02 18.27 -16.64
C GLU A 457 33.01 18.63 -17.74
N PHE A 458 32.11 17.72 -18.09
CA PHE A 458 31.05 17.98 -19.07
C PHE A 458 30.03 19.04 -18.62
N LEU A 459 29.99 19.41 -17.34
CA LEU A 459 29.12 20.47 -16.77
C LEU A 459 29.78 21.88 -16.82
N LYS A 460 31.07 21.99 -17.14
CA LYS A 460 31.77 23.28 -17.31
C LYS A 460 31.36 24.02 -18.56
#